data_057ee575a15792d5bcff786e6897504e
#
_entry.id   057ee575a15792d5bcff786e6897504e
#
_cell.length_a   1.000
_cell.length_b   1.000
_cell.length_c   1.000
_cell.angle_alpha   90.00
_cell.angle_beta   90.00
_cell.angle_gamma   90.00
#
_symmetry.space_group_name_H-M   'P 1'
#
loop_
_entity.id
_entity.type
_entity.pdbx_description
1 polymer ?
#
loop_
_entity_poly.entity_id
_entity_poly.type
_entity_poly.pdbx_seq_one_letter_code
_entity_poly.pdbx_strand_id
1 'polypeptide(L)'
;MNYKELKEDYQKKVDSLHFMVALSKKWVEELFKLKQNHQKVYNIWGGCYADEENYQKLNQFTQDFENYIKNKIKEQDEEFVKGAVYYEMSNYEYPYSRDAEEVLNALGFDEKIFEDKWFTEVWTKAEKQLLSDYDW
;
A
#
# COMPACT_ATOMS: atom_id res chain seq x y z
N MET A 1 -7.08 11.46 11.63
CA MET A 1 -7.35 10.27 10.78
C MET A 1 -6.50 9.12 11.30
N ASN A 2 -7.12 7.97 11.57
CA ASN A 2 -6.36 6.78 11.92
C ASN A 2 -5.90 6.04 10.65
N TYR A 3 -5.09 4.98 10.80
CA TYR A 3 -4.55 4.27 9.64
C TYR A 3 -5.64 3.63 8.77
N LYS A 4 -6.67 3.05 9.38
CA LYS A 4 -7.78 2.43 8.65
C LYS A 4 -8.49 3.44 7.75
N GLU A 5 -8.75 4.62 8.28
CA GLU A 5 -9.37 5.72 7.53
C GLU A 5 -8.47 6.19 6.39
N LEU A 6 -7.15 6.31 6.63
CA LEU A 6 -6.18 6.66 5.62
C LEU A 6 -6.15 5.61 4.49
N LYS A 7 -6.17 4.33 4.84
CA LYS A 7 -6.18 3.22 3.88
C LYS A 7 -7.45 3.22 3.03
N GLU A 8 -8.58 3.43 3.65
CA GLU A 8 -9.88 3.51 2.96
C GLU A 8 -9.92 4.70 2.00
N ASP A 9 -9.41 5.85 2.41
CA ASP A 9 -9.32 7.03 1.56
C ASP A 9 -8.43 6.79 0.34
N TYR A 10 -7.27 6.19 0.57
CA TYR A 10 -6.35 5.80 -0.51
C TYR A 10 -7.03 4.85 -1.48
N GLN A 11 -7.72 3.82 -0.98
CA GLN A 11 -8.39 2.83 -1.81
C GLN A 11 -9.51 3.47 -2.65
N LYS A 12 -10.27 4.39 -2.08
CA LYS A 12 -11.30 5.12 -2.83
C LYS A 12 -10.70 5.94 -3.96
N LYS A 13 -9.57 6.59 -3.72
CA LYS A 13 -8.86 7.37 -4.75
C LYS A 13 -8.36 6.45 -5.88
N VAL A 14 -7.78 5.32 -5.53
CA VAL A 14 -7.33 4.33 -6.52
C VAL A 14 -8.51 3.77 -7.32
N ASP A 15 -9.61 3.45 -6.66
CA ASP A 15 -10.82 2.92 -7.31
C ASP A 15 -11.47 3.93 -8.26
N SER A 16 -11.20 5.22 -8.08
CA SER A 16 -11.70 6.28 -8.98
C SER A 16 -10.91 6.37 -10.28
N LEU A 17 -9.75 5.73 -10.35
CA LEU A 17 -8.90 5.74 -11.54
C LEU A 17 -9.39 4.73 -12.58
N HIS A 18 -9.09 5.03 -13.83
CA HIS A 18 -9.43 4.16 -14.94
C HIS A 18 -8.23 3.26 -15.29
N PHE A 19 -8.40 1.96 -15.10
CA PHE A 19 -7.41 0.97 -15.47
C PHE A 19 -7.96 0.03 -16.54
N MET A 20 -7.08 -0.41 -17.44
CA MET A 20 -7.41 -1.34 -18.51
C MET A 20 -6.94 -2.74 -18.14
N VAL A 21 -7.83 -3.73 -18.28
CA VAL A 21 -7.52 -5.13 -17.93
C VAL A 21 -7.33 -5.92 -19.22
N ALA A 22 -6.12 -6.43 -19.43
CA ALA A 22 -5.75 -7.12 -20.68
C ALA A 22 -6.55 -8.40 -20.94
N LEU A 23 -7.22 -8.95 -19.95
CA LEU A 23 -8.06 -10.15 -20.11
C LEU A 23 -9.42 -9.84 -20.73
N SER A 24 -9.80 -8.56 -20.80
CA SER A 24 -11.04 -8.13 -21.44
C SER A 24 -10.78 -7.75 -22.90
N LYS A 25 -11.58 -8.27 -23.82
CA LYS A 25 -11.47 -7.93 -25.26
C LYS A 25 -11.57 -6.43 -25.50
N LYS A 26 -12.50 -5.76 -24.82
CA LYS A 26 -12.68 -4.30 -24.90
C LYS A 26 -11.40 -3.55 -24.51
N TRP A 27 -10.78 -3.95 -23.41
CA TRP A 27 -9.58 -3.29 -22.88
C TRP A 27 -8.35 -3.56 -23.74
N VAL A 28 -8.23 -4.76 -24.34
CA VAL A 28 -7.16 -5.08 -25.28
C VAL A 28 -7.26 -4.20 -26.54
N GLU A 29 -8.46 -4.00 -27.05
CA GLU A 29 -8.69 -3.11 -28.19
C GLU A 29 -8.32 -1.66 -27.86
N GLU A 30 -8.67 -1.19 -26.66
CA GLU A 30 -8.33 0.16 -26.19
C GLU A 30 -6.81 0.33 -26.03
N LEU A 31 -6.13 -0.65 -25.45
CA LEU A 31 -4.67 -0.67 -25.34
C LEU A 31 -4.00 -0.58 -26.72
N PHE A 32 -4.53 -1.34 -27.70
CA PHE A 32 -4.01 -1.34 -29.05
C PHE A 32 -4.12 0.04 -29.70
N LYS A 33 -5.25 0.71 -29.53
CA LYS A 33 -5.48 2.06 -30.04
C LYS A 33 -4.50 3.06 -29.42
N LEU A 34 -4.27 2.99 -28.12
CA LEU A 34 -3.32 3.85 -27.43
C LEU A 34 -1.90 3.67 -27.97
N LYS A 35 -1.48 2.44 -28.19
CA LYS A 35 -0.17 2.13 -28.77
C LYS A 35 -0.04 2.63 -30.21
N GLN A 36 -1.08 2.51 -31.02
CA GLN A 36 -1.09 3.03 -32.39
C GLN A 36 -0.93 4.56 -32.42
N ASN A 37 -1.49 5.26 -31.45
CA ASN A 37 -1.40 6.70 -31.33
C ASN A 37 -0.11 7.15 -30.61
N HIS A 38 0.85 6.26 -30.39
CA HIS A 38 2.11 6.51 -29.70
C HIS A 38 1.92 7.03 -28.26
N GLN A 39 0.80 6.72 -27.63
CA GLN A 39 0.55 7.06 -26.25
C GLN A 39 1.21 6.06 -25.31
N LYS A 40 1.77 6.55 -24.20
CA LYS A 40 2.41 5.70 -23.20
C LYS A 40 1.36 4.94 -22.40
N VAL A 41 1.63 3.64 -22.20
CA VAL A 41 0.81 2.75 -21.40
C VAL A 41 1.73 2.04 -20.42
N TYR A 42 1.32 2.01 -19.16
CA TYR A 42 2.11 1.48 -18.06
C TYR A 42 1.45 0.25 -17.46
N ASN A 43 2.21 -0.81 -17.28
CA ASN A 43 1.77 -1.97 -16.52
C ASN A 43 1.81 -1.63 -15.04
N ILE A 44 0.71 -1.85 -14.33
CA ILE A 44 0.59 -1.56 -12.90
C ILE A 44 0.83 -2.82 -12.08
N TRP A 45 0.07 -3.87 -12.40
CA TRP A 45 0.25 -5.21 -11.85
C TRP A 45 -0.43 -6.22 -12.79
N GLY A 46 0.23 -7.36 -12.99
CA GLY A 46 -0.32 -8.43 -13.81
C GLY A 46 -0.80 -7.93 -15.17
N GLY A 47 -2.06 -8.20 -15.50
CA GLY A 47 -2.69 -7.77 -16.75
C GLY A 47 -3.36 -6.40 -16.66
N CYS A 48 -3.10 -5.61 -15.66
CA CYS A 48 -3.71 -4.31 -15.45
C CYS A 48 -2.80 -3.18 -15.93
N TYR A 49 -3.35 -2.28 -16.75
CA TYR A 49 -2.60 -1.19 -17.40
C TYR A 49 -3.30 0.15 -17.19
N ALA A 50 -2.53 1.22 -17.21
CA ALA A 50 -3.04 2.58 -17.13
C ALA A 50 -2.40 3.45 -18.20
N ASP A 51 -3.15 4.46 -18.67
CA ASP A 51 -2.57 5.54 -19.46
C ASP A 51 -1.69 6.44 -18.58
N GLU A 52 -1.00 7.39 -19.20
CA GLU A 52 -0.08 8.24 -18.46
C GLU A 52 -0.77 9.07 -17.37
N GLU A 53 -1.94 9.63 -17.67
CA GLU A 53 -2.68 10.44 -16.71
C GLU A 53 -3.07 9.65 -15.45
N ASN A 54 -3.67 8.47 -15.64
CA ASN A 54 -4.06 7.62 -14.51
C ASN A 54 -2.86 7.03 -13.77
N TYR A 55 -1.80 6.71 -14.50
CA TYR A 55 -0.55 6.24 -13.90
C TYR A 55 0.06 7.29 -12.98
N GLN A 56 0.12 8.55 -13.43
CA GLN A 56 0.66 9.63 -12.61
C GLN A 56 -0.21 9.92 -11.39
N LYS A 57 -1.53 9.86 -11.53
CA LYS A 57 -2.45 10.01 -10.40
C LYS A 57 -2.25 8.91 -9.37
N LEU A 58 -2.11 7.66 -9.83
CA LEU A 58 -1.82 6.54 -8.93
C LEU A 58 -0.52 6.77 -8.15
N ASN A 59 0.54 7.17 -8.83
CA ASN A 59 1.82 7.46 -8.19
C ASN A 59 1.70 8.58 -7.15
N GLN A 60 0.94 9.63 -7.46
CA GLN A 60 0.73 10.73 -6.52
C GLN A 60 -0.05 10.26 -5.30
N PHE A 61 -1.12 9.49 -5.48
CA PHE A 61 -1.91 8.98 -4.37
C PHE A 61 -1.09 8.06 -3.46
N THR A 62 -0.26 7.19 -4.08
CA THR A 62 0.63 6.29 -3.34
C THR A 62 1.68 7.08 -2.56
N GLN A 63 2.25 8.10 -3.19
CA GLN A 63 3.26 8.95 -2.55
C GLN A 63 2.67 9.72 -1.37
N ASP A 64 1.47 10.27 -1.53
CA ASP A 64 0.77 10.98 -0.46
C ASP A 64 0.45 10.05 0.71
N PHE A 65 0.00 8.83 0.42
CA PHE A 65 -0.24 7.80 1.42
C PHE A 65 1.02 7.47 2.22
N GLU A 66 2.11 7.17 1.52
CA GLU A 66 3.38 6.83 2.15
C GLU A 66 3.97 7.99 2.96
N ASN A 67 3.87 9.22 2.44
CA ASN A 67 4.36 10.41 3.13
C ASN A 67 3.58 10.70 4.40
N TYR A 68 2.28 10.43 4.41
CA TYR A 68 1.47 10.58 5.62
C TYR A 68 1.99 9.68 6.74
N ILE A 69 2.29 8.42 6.40
CA ILE A 69 2.83 7.45 7.36
C ILE A 69 4.22 7.88 7.83
N LYS A 70 5.09 8.30 6.91
CA LYS A 70 6.43 8.78 7.24
C LYS A 70 6.39 9.95 8.22
N ASN A 71 5.46 10.89 8.00
CA ASN A 71 5.28 12.04 8.89
C ASN A 71 4.83 11.61 10.28
N LYS A 72 3.95 10.62 10.38
CA LYS A 72 3.51 10.07 11.67
C LYS A 72 4.66 9.42 12.43
N ILE A 73 5.58 8.78 11.73
CA ILE A 73 6.79 8.23 12.34
C ILE A 73 7.70 9.36 12.85
N LYS A 74 7.89 10.43 12.06
CA LYS A 74 8.68 11.59 12.49
C LYS A 74 8.09 12.28 13.71
N GLU A 75 6.77 12.38 13.79
CA GLU A 75 6.04 12.94 14.93
C GLU A 75 6.03 12.00 16.13
N GLN A 76 6.47 10.76 15.96
CA GLN A 76 6.40 9.70 16.95
C GLN A 76 4.97 9.48 17.49
N ASP A 77 4.01 9.50 16.58
CA ASP A 77 2.61 9.21 16.89
C ASP A 77 2.43 7.70 17.04
N GLU A 78 2.64 7.22 18.26
CA GLU A 78 2.63 5.77 18.56
C GLU A 78 1.28 5.13 18.25
N GLU A 79 0.20 5.79 18.60
CA GLU A 79 -1.14 5.26 18.38
C GLU A 79 -1.39 5.00 16.89
N PHE A 80 -1.06 5.97 16.05
CA PHE A 80 -1.22 5.83 14.60
C PHE A 80 -0.31 4.73 14.04
N VAL A 81 0.98 4.78 14.34
CA VAL A 81 1.97 3.86 13.76
C VAL A 81 1.74 2.43 14.24
N LYS A 82 1.45 2.25 15.53
CA LYS A 82 1.11 0.94 16.08
C LYS A 82 -0.15 0.38 15.41
N GLY A 83 -1.16 1.21 15.22
CA GLY A 83 -2.40 0.84 14.52
C GLY A 83 -2.14 0.43 13.08
N ALA A 84 -1.25 1.14 12.38
CA ALA A 84 -0.87 0.83 11.00
C ALA A 84 -0.17 -0.54 10.92
N VAL A 85 0.80 -0.78 11.76
CA VAL A 85 1.53 -2.04 11.82
C VAL A 85 0.59 -3.20 12.16
N TYR A 86 -0.23 -3.04 13.20
CA TYR A 86 -1.21 -4.04 13.61
C TYR A 86 -2.18 -4.38 12.48
N TYR A 87 -2.71 -3.37 11.79
CA TYR A 87 -3.65 -3.55 10.68
C TYR A 87 -3.05 -4.39 9.57
N GLU A 88 -1.83 -4.05 9.12
CA GLU A 88 -1.20 -4.78 8.02
C GLU A 88 -0.71 -6.16 8.45
N MET A 89 -0.25 -6.33 9.68
CA MET A 89 0.05 -7.65 10.23
C MET A 89 -1.19 -8.56 10.23
N SER A 90 -2.33 -8.03 10.62
CA SER A 90 -3.59 -8.74 10.58
C SER A 90 -4.03 -9.06 9.16
N ASN A 91 -3.89 -8.10 8.26
CA ASN A 91 -4.27 -8.23 6.85
C ASN A 91 -3.48 -9.34 6.13
N TYR A 92 -2.19 -9.49 6.45
CA TYR A 92 -1.30 -10.48 5.85
C TYR A 92 -1.11 -11.74 6.70
N GLU A 93 -1.96 -11.96 7.68
CA GLU A 93 -1.90 -13.14 8.56
C GLU A 93 -0.52 -13.38 9.17
N TYR A 94 0.13 -12.29 9.60
CA TYR A 94 1.49 -12.30 10.15
C TYR A 94 1.71 -13.32 11.28
N PRO A 95 0.74 -13.59 12.18
CA PRO A 95 0.94 -14.63 13.21
C PRO A 95 1.30 -15.99 12.63
N TYR A 96 0.85 -16.30 11.44
CA TYR A 96 1.13 -17.56 10.75
C TYR A 96 2.36 -17.50 9.86
N SER A 97 2.47 -16.46 9.04
CA SER A 97 3.55 -16.33 8.05
C SER A 97 4.87 -15.87 8.63
N ARG A 98 4.82 -14.99 9.63
CA ARG A 98 5.96 -14.25 10.17
C ARG A 98 6.73 -13.49 9.10
N ASP A 99 6.07 -13.15 8.01
CA ASP A 99 6.65 -12.42 6.89
C ASP A 99 6.50 -10.91 7.10
N ALA A 100 7.56 -10.30 7.64
CA ALA A 100 7.61 -8.85 7.87
C ALA A 100 7.66 -8.07 6.55
N GLU A 101 8.21 -8.64 5.49
CA GLU A 101 8.37 -7.95 4.21
C GLU A 101 7.03 -7.52 3.61
N GLU A 102 6.03 -8.40 3.61
CA GLU A 102 4.69 -8.06 3.12
C GLU A 102 4.08 -6.90 3.89
N VAL A 103 4.22 -6.92 5.21
CA VAL A 103 3.69 -5.85 6.09
C VAL A 103 4.40 -4.54 5.81
N LEU A 104 5.72 -4.55 5.73
CA LEU A 104 6.52 -3.35 5.44
C LEU A 104 6.21 -2.78 4.06
N ASN A 105 6.10 -3.62 3.04
CA ASN A 105 5.76 -3.18 1.69
C ASN A 105 4.40 -2.48 1.65
N ALA A 106 3.42 -2.98 2.39
CA ALA A 106 2.10 -2.36 2.48
C ALA A 106 2.16 -0.94 3.06
N LEU A 107 3.14 -0.68 3.93
CA LEU A 107 3.36 0.63 4.55
C LEU A 107 4.32 1.52 3.76
N GLY A 108 4.91 1.00 2.68
CA GLY A 108 5.85 1.74 1.84
C GLY A 108 7.29 1.71 2.32
N PHE A 109 7.67 0.71 3.11
CA PHE A 109 9.02 0.60 3.66
C PHE A 109 9.72 -0.70 3.25
N ASP A 110 11.04 -0.72 3.41
CA ASP A 110 11.87 -1.91 3.38
C ASP A 110 12.46 -2.19 4.78
N GLU A 111 13.29 -3.22 4.88
CA GLU A 111 13.87 -3.62 6.16
C GLU A 111 14.74 -2.55 6.82
N LYS A 112 15.20 -1.55 6.09
CA LYS A 112 16.03 -0.46 6.63
C LYS A 112 15.30 0.35 7.67
N ILE A 113 13.97 0.37 7.64
CA ILE A 113 13.18 1.07 8.66
C ILE A 113 13.47 0.56 10.08
N PHE A 114 13.90 -0.70 10.22
CA PHE A 114 14.24 -1.26 11.52
C PHE A 114 15.51 -0.66 12.14
N GLU A 115 16.28 0.13 11.40
CA GLU A 115 17.36 0.94 11.95
C GLU A 115 16.82 2.07 12.84
N ASP A 116 15.56 2.47 12.65
CA ASP A 116 14.88 3.40 13.53
C ASP A 116 14.42 2.65 14.80
N LYS A 117 15.05 2.96 15.93
CA LYS A 117 14.77 2.31 17.21
C LYS A 117 13.33 2.51 17.66
N TRP A 118 12.81 3.72 17.51
CA TRP A 118 11.44 4.02 17.90
C TRP A 118 10.45 3.19 17.10
N PHE A 119 10.62 3.12 15.78
CA PHE A 119 9.76 2.31 14.93
C PHE A 119 9.83 0.83 15.33
N THR A 120 11.02 0.31 15.58
CA THR A 120 11.22 -1.09 16.00
C THR A 120 10.51 -1.38 17.32
N GLU A 121 10.53 -0.45 18.27
CA GLU A 121 9.78 -0.59 19.53
C GLU A 121 8.28 -0.64 19.28
N VAL A 122 7.76 0.23 18.42
CA VAL A 122 6.34 0.26 18.07
C VAL A 122 5.93 -1.02 17.34
N TRP A 123 6.76 -1.49 16.43
CA TRP A 123 6.56 -2.78 15.74
C TRP A 123 6.43 -3.92 16.75
N THR A 124 7.34 -3.98 17.70
CA THR A 124 7.34 -5.02 18.73
C THR A 124 6.08 -4.97 19.58
N LYS A 125 5.61 -3.78 19.93
CA LYS A 125 4.36 -3.61 20.70
C LYS A 125 3.15 -4.09 19.89
N ALA A 126 3.08 -3.75 18.61
CA ALA A 126 2.01 -4.21 17.74
C ALA A 126 2.01 -5.73 17.58
N GLU A 127 3.19 -6.33 17.39
CA GLU A 127 3.36 -7.77 17.28
C GLU A 127 2.88 -8.49 18.55
N LYS A 128 3.29 -8.02 19.71
CA LYS A 128 2.87 -8.60 20.99
C LYS A 128 1.36 -8.53 21.17
N GLN A 129 0.74 -7.42 20.84
CA GLN A 129 -0.70 -7.26 20.95
C GLN A 129 -1.41 -8.21 19.99
N LEU A 130 -0.97 -8.29 18.74
CA LEU A 130 -1.58 -9.17 17.73
C LEU A 130 -1.49 -10.63 18.15
N LEU A 131 -0.33 -11.09 18.61
CA LEU A 131 -0.15 -12.45 19.07
C LEU A 131 -1.00 -12.78 20.29
N SER A 132 -1.21 -11.80 21.17
CA SER A 132 -2.10 -11.93 22.32
C SER A 132 -3.57 -12.03 21.89
N ASP A 133 -3.96 -11.31 20.85
CA ASP A 133 -5.34 -11.26 20.35
C ASP A 133 -5.71 -12.49 19.54
N TYR A 134 -4.74 -13.24 19.04
CA TYR A 134 -5.00 -14.48 18.30
C TYR A 134 -5.12 -15.65 19.26
N ASP A 135 -6.12 -16.47 19.02
CA ASP A 135 -6.33 -17.73 19.77
C ASP A 135 -5.54 -18.85 19.08
N TRP A 136 -4.45 -19.24 19.72
CA TRP A 136 -3.55 -20.27 19.19
C TRP A 136 -4.01 -21.69 19.61
#